data_630d0eddbfb4f8e9e938f00bbee6b1dc
#
_entry.id   630d0eddbfb4f8e9e938f00bbee6b1dc
#
_cell.length_a   1.000
_cell.length_b   1.000
_cell.length_c   1.000
_cell.angle_alpha   90.00
_cell.angle_beta   90.00
_cell.angle_gamma   90.00
#
_symmetry.space_group_name_H-M   'P 1'
#
loop_
_entity.id
_entity.type
_entity.pdbx_description
1 polymer ?
#
loop_
_entity_poly.entity_id
_entity_poly.type
_entity_poly.pdbx_seq_one_letter_code
_entity_poly.pdbx_strand_id
1 'polypeptide(L)'
;MNTLTDPQLLGDYAGQGSEEAFAELVRRHLDFVYSAALRMVRDAQLAGDVTQGVFLALARNARQLADRPVLSGWLHRTTHNLAANAVRSDVRRRARE
;
A
#
# COMPACT_ATOMS: atom_id res chain seq x y z
N MET A 1 -0.48 8.08 21.82
CA MET A 1 -0.59 6.86 20.98
C MET A 1 -1.97 6.82 20.35
N ASN A 2 -2.03 6.57 19.06
CA ASN A 2 -3.30 6.59 18.32
C ASN A 2 -4.03 5.25 18.48
N THR A 3 -5.24 5.28 19.05
CA THR A 3 -6.04 4.07 19.30
C THR A 3 -7.17 3.89 18.29
N LEU A 4 -7.27 4.75 17.27
CA LEU A 4 -8.32 4.63 16.27
C LEU A 4 -8.08 3.38 15.41
N THR A 5 -9.19 2.77 14.97
CA THR A 5 -9.12 1.62 14.08
C THR A 5 -8.78 2.06 12.65
N ASP A 6 -8.33 1.11 11.83
CA ASP A 6 -8.07 1.40 10.42
C ASP A 6 -9.29 2.01 9.71
N PRO A 7 -10.51 1.44 9.85
CA PRO A 7 -11.69 2.07 9.24
C PRO A 7 -11.93 3.50 9.71
N GLN A 8 -11.70 3.79 11.01
CA GLN A 8 -11.86 5.14 11.54
C GLN A 8 -10.86 6.10 10.90
N LEU A 9 -9.59 5.67 10.78
CA LEU A 9 -8.56 6.48 10.14
C LEU A 9 -8.84 6.72 8.66
N LEU A 10 -9.29 5.67 7.96
CA LEU A 10 -9.67 5.81 6.56
C LEU A 10 -10.85 6.77 6.38
N GLY A 11 -11.83 6.69 7.29
CA GLY A 11 -12.96 7.60 7.28
C GLY A 11 -12.56 9.05 7.51
N ASP A 12 -11.65 9.28 8.46
CA ASP A 12 -11.13 10.62 8.74
C ASP A 12 -10.38 11.18 7.53
N TYR A 13 -9.57 10.36 6.88
CA TYR A 13 -8.86 10.79 5.69
C TYR A 13 -9.82 11.05 4.53
N ALA A 14 -10.73 10.13 4.25
CA ALA A 14 -11.65 10.24 3.11
C ALA A 14 -12.67 11.37 3.30
N GLY A 15 -13.16 11.57 4.55
CA GLY A 15 -14.18 12.53 4.84
C GLY A 15 -13.68 13.95 5.10
N GLN A 16 -12.52 14.08 5.74
CA GLN A 16 -11.99 15.37 6.19
C GLN A 16 -10.61 15.68 5.61
N GLY A 17 -10.04 14.78 4.82
CA GLY A 17 -8.69 14.98 4.29
C GLY A 17 -7.61 14.97 5.35
N SER A 18 -7.81 14.23 6.45
CA SER A 18 -6.86 14.20 7.55
C SER A 18 -5.57 13.49 7.14
N GLU A 19 -4.52 14.26 6.89
CA GLU A 19 -3.22 13.70 6.53
C GLU A 19 -2.58 12.99 7.73
N GLU A 20 -2.89 13.40 8.95
CA GLU A 20 -2.41 12.70 10.15
C GLU A 20 -2.99 11.30 10.23
N ALA A 21 -4.26 11.14 9.89
CA ALA A 21 -4.90 9.82 9.86
C ALA A 21 -4.21 8.93 8.83
N PHE A 22 -3.95 9.47 7.65
CA PHE A 22 -3.28 8.71 6.60
C PHE A 22 -1.84 8.34 6.99
N ALA A 23 -1.12 9.27 7.60
CA ALA A 23 0.24 9.01 8.08
C ALA A 23 0.27 7.88 9.12
N GLU A 24 -0.75 7.81 9.97
CA GLU A 24 -0.85 6.73 10.95
C GLU A 24 -1.10 5.38 10.26
N LEU A 25 -1.96 5.35 9.24
CA LEU A 25 -2.16 4.14 8.44
C LEU A 25 -0.86 3.66 7.81
N VAL A 26 -0.07 4.58 7.26
CA VAL A 26 1.22 4.25 6.68
C VAL A 26 2.14 3.65 7.76
N ARG A 27 2.24 4.29 8.92
CA ARG A 27 3.08 3.79 10.01
C ARG A 27 2.71 2.37 10.43
N ARG A 28 1.42 2.08 10.50
CA ARG A 28 0.94 0.75 10.94
C ARG A 28 1.26 -0.35 9.95
N HIS A 29 1.26 -0.03 8.67
CA HIS A 29 1.27 -1.06 7.61
C HIS A 29 2.52 -1.05 6.74
N LEU A 30 3.40 -0.07 6.92
CA LEU A 30 4.58 0.09 6.06
C LEU A 30 5.47 -1.15 6.04
N ASP A 31 5.82 -1.66 7.22
CA ASP A 31 6.73 -2.80 7.32
C ASP A 31 6.14 -4.04 6.65
N PHE A 32 4.85 -4.27 6.85
CA PHE A 32 4.15 -5.40 6.25
C PHE A 32 4.17 -5.30 4.72
N VAL A 33 3.81 -4.14 4.19
CA VAL A 33 3.74 -3.93 2.74
C VAL A 33 5.13 -4.01 2.12
N TYR A 34 6.10 -3.31 2.69
CA TYR A 34 7.46 -3.31 2.16
C TYR A 34 8.08 -4.70 2.19
N SER A 35 7.92 -5.43 3.30
CA SER A 35 8.47 -6.78 3.43
C SER A 35 7.86 -7.74 2.41
N ALA A 36 6.54 -7.64 2.21
CA ALA A 36 5.86 -8.47 1.22
C ALA A 36 6.34 -8.15 -0.19
N ALA A 37 6.47 -6.86 -0.52
CA ALA A 37 6.98 -6.44 -1.81
C ALA A 37 8.41 -6.93 -2.04
N LEU A 38 9.26 -6.77 -1.03
CA LEU A 38 10.68 -7.16 -1.16
C LEU A 38 10.84 -8.65 -1.40
N ARG A 39 10.03 -9.47 -0.74
CA ARG A 39 10.08 -10.93 -0.96
C ARG A 39 9.75 -11.31 -2.41
N MET A 40 8.88 -10.54 -3.04
CA MET A 40 8.47 -10.82 -4.41
C MET A 40 9.45 -10.28 -5.45
N VAL A 41 9.88 -9.03 -5.29
CA VAL A 41 10.68 -8.36 -6.34
C VAL A 41 12.19 -8.52 -6.11
N ARG A 42 12.60 -8.79 -4.88
CA ARG A 42 14.01 -9.04 -4.49
C ARG A 42 14.96 -7.90 -4.89
N ASP A 43 14.44 -6.69 -4.86
CA ASP A 43 15.18 -5.48 -5.20
C ASP A 43 14.61 -4.36 -4.34
N ALA A 44 15.47 -3.72 -3.54
CA ALA A 44 15.02 -2.71 -2.58
C ALA A 44 14.36 -1.50 -3.26
N GLN A 45 14.88 -1.08 -4.41
CA GLN A 45 14.32 0.05 -5.12
C GLN A 45 12.94 -0.27 -5.69
N LEU A 46 12.79 -1.44 -6.32
CA LEU A 46 11.49 -1.88 -6.82
C LEU A 46 10.49 -2.08 -5.67
N ALA A 47 10.95 -2.64 -4.55
CA ALA A 47 10.08 -2.82 -3.39
C ALA A 47 9.58 -1.47 -2.85
N GLY A 48 10.45 -0.45 -2.85
CA GLY A 48 10.06 0.90 -2.46
C GLY A 48 9.01 1.49 -3.41
N ASP A 49 9.20 1.30 -4.71
CA ASP A 49 8.25 1.77 -5.72
C ASP A 49 6.89 1.09 -5.57
N VAL A 50 6.89 -0.22 -5.35
CA VAL A 50 5.66 -0.99 -5.12
C VAL A 50 4.96 -0.49 -3.86
N THR A 51 5.71 -0.31 -2.77
CA THR A 51 5.17 0.18 -1.50
C THR A 51 4.50 1.54 -1.69
N GLN A 52 5.16 2.47 -2.36
CA GLN A 52 4.58 3.77 -2.66
C GLN A 52 3.30 3.63 -3.47
N GLY A 53 3.30 2.77 -4.47
CA GLY A 53 2.11 2.51 -5.29
C GLY A 53 0.95 1.96 -4.48
N VAL A 54 1.23 1.07 -3.51
CA VAL A 54 0.18 0.52 -2.63
C VAL A 54 -0.48 1.63 -1.82
N PHE A 55 0.31 2.52 -1.22
CA PHE A 55 -0.26 3.60 -0.39
C PHE A 55 -0.95 4.68 -1.24
N LEU A 56 -0.49 4.93 -2.47
CA LEU A 56 -1.23 5.77 -3.40
C LEU A 56 -2.59 5.17 -3.75
N ALA A 57 -2.64 3.86 -3.98
CA ALA A 57 -3.90 3.16 -4.23
C ALA A 57 -4.81 3.22 -3.00
N LEU A 58 -4.23 3.09 -1.79
CA LEU A 58 -4.98 3.22 -0.56
C LEU A 58 -5.65 4.60 -0.45
N ALA A 59 -4.90 5.64 -0.76
CA ALA A 59 -5.44 7.01 -0.73
C ALA A 59 -6.61 7.18 -1.70
N ARG A 60 -6.50 6.62 -2.90
CA ARG A 60 -7.55 6.72 -3.92
C ARG A 60 -8.80 5.94 -3.57
N ASN A 61 -8.65 4.85 -2.81
CA ASN A 61 -9.76 3.96 -2.48
C ASN A 61 -10.20 4.08 -1.03
N ALA A 62 -9.74 5.11 -0.32
CA ALA A 62 -9.95 5.24 1.12
C ALA A 62 -11.44 5.23 1.49
N ARG A 63 -12.28 5.93 0.72
CA ARG A 63 -13.70 6.01 1.02
C ARG A 63 -14.39 4.64 0.95
N GLN A 64 -14.06 3.87 -0.08
CA GLN A 64 -14.63 2.54 -0.24
C GLN A 64 -14.11 1.57 0.80
N LEU A 65 -12.83 1.68 1.14
CA LEU A 65 -12.18 0.79 2.09
C LEU A 65 -12.56 1.08 3.54
N ALA A 66 -13.03 2.29 3.84
CA ALA A 66 -13.45 2.66 5.19
C ALA A 66 -14.60 1.79 5.71
N ASP A 67 -15.42 1.24 4.81
CA ASP A 67 -16.53 0.37 5.17
C ASP A 67 -16.12 -1.10 5.33
N ARG A 68 -14.88 -1.45 5.04
CA ARG A 68 -14.40 -2.83 5.12
C ARG A 68 -13.76 -3.10 6.47
N PRO A 69 -14.08 -4.24 7.12
CA PRO A 69 -13.57 -4.50 8.47
C PRO A 69 -12.08 -4.87 8.50
N VAL A 70 -11.52 -5.41 7.41
CA VAL A 70 -10.14 -5.90 7.40
C VAL A 70 -9.37 -5.28 6.23
N LEU A 71 -8.48 -4.36 6.55
CA LEU A 71 -7.66 -3.68 5.55
C LEU A 71 -6.49 -4.55 5.08
N SER A 72 -5.96 -5.41 5.96
CA SER A 72 -4.75 -6.18 5.65
C SER A 72 -4.89 -7.06 4.41
N GLY A 73 -6.06 -7.66 4.19
CA GLY A 73 -6.29 -8.47 3.00
C GLY A 73 -6.20 -7.67 1.71
N TRP A 74 -6.77 -6.48 1.72
CA TRP A 74 -6.69 -5.59 0.56
C TRP A 74 -5.24 -5.14 0.32
N LEU A 75 -4.53 -4.79 1.37
CA LEU A 75 -3.13 -4.39 1.27
C LEU A 75 -2.28 -5.53 0.71
N HIS A 76 -2.49 -6.75 1.19
CA HIS A 76 -1.74 -7.91 0.71
C HIS A 76 -1.99 -8.16 -0.78
N ARG A 77 -3.26 -8.14 -1.19
CA ARG A 77 -3.63 -8.38 -2.59
C ARG A 77 -3.07 -7.29 -3.50
N THR A 78 -3.19 -6.03 -3.08
CA THR A 78 -2.71 -4.89 -3.86
C THR A 78 -1.19 -4.95 -3.99
N THR A 79 -0.48 -5.26 -2.91
CA THR A 79 0.96 -5.42 -2.92
C THR A 79 1.37 -6.52 -3.90
N HIS A 80 0.70 -7.66 -3.84
CA HIS A 80 0.98 -8.79 -4.72
C HIS A 80 0.80 -8.39 -6.20
N ASN A 81 -0.30 -7.73 -6.52
CA ASN A 81 -0.60 -7.33 -7.89
C ASN A 81 0.41 -6.32 -8.42
N LEU A 82 0.75 -5.31 -7.63
CA LEU A 82 1.71 -4.29 -8.05
C LEU A 82 3.13 -4.86 -8.16
N ALA A 83 3.50 -5.75 -7.25
CA ALA A 83 4.81 -6.41 -7.31
C ALA A 83 4.93 -7.27 -8.56
N ALA A 84 3.89 -8.03 -8.91
CA ALA A 84 3.89 -8.85 -10.12
C ALA A 84 4.03 -7.98 -11.36
N ASN A 85 3.33 -6.84 -11.42
CA ASN A 85 3.44 -5.90 -12.53
C ASN A 85 4.85 -5.29 -12.61
N ALA A 86 5.44 -4.96 -11.47
CA ALA A 86 6.80 -4.40 -11.42
C ALA A 86 7.83 -5.38 -11.96
N VAL A 87 7.72 -6.66 -11.60
CA VAL A 87 8.62 -7.70 -12.10
C VAL A 87 8.49 -7.85 -13.62
N ARG A 88 7.26 -7.91 -14.13
CA ARG A 88 7.03 -8.01 -15.57
C ARG A 88 7.61 -6.82 -16.34
N SER A 89 7.42 -5.61 -15.80
CA SER A 89 7.95 -4.39 -16.42
C SER A 89 9.48 -4.39 -16.43
N ASP A 90 10.08 -4.83 -15.33
CA ASP A 90 11.54 -4.89 -15.22
C ASP A 90 12.14 -5.89 -16.20
N VAL A 91 11.51 -7.06 -16.33
CA VAL A 91 11.96 -8.07 -17.30
C VAL A 91 11.88 -7.54 -18.72
N ARG A 92 10.78 -6.88 -19.08
CA ARG A 92 10.64 -6.31 -20.42
C ARG A 92 11.66 -5.21 -20.68
N ARG A 93 11.93 -4.36 -19.69
CA ARG A 93 12.92 -3.29 -19.84
C ARG A 93 14.32 -3.88 -20.07
N ARG A 94 14.70 -4.90 -19.30
CA ARG A 94 16.01 -5.55 -19.46
C ARG A 94 16.15 -6.22 -20.81
N ALA A 95 15.07 -6.78 -21.35
CA ALA A 95 15.10 -7.42 -22.65
C ALA A 95 15.36 -6.43 -23.81
N ARG A 96 15.07 -5.13 -23.58
CA ARG A 96 15.32 -4.09 -24.60
C ARG A 96 16.73 -3.52 -24.53
N GLU A 97 17.41 -3.71 -23.43
CA GLU A 97 18.80 -3.27 -23.26
C GLU A 97 19.75 -4.29 -23.88
#